data_58c538a772cbd4cefbe4d692aa5a20fd
#
_entry.id   58c538a772cbd4cefbe4d692aa5a20fd
#
_cell.length_a   1.000
_cell.length_b   1.000
_cell.length_c   1.000
_cell.angle_alpha   90.00
_cell.angle_beta   90.00
_cell.angle_gamma   90.00
#
_symmetry.space_group_name_H-M   'P 1'
#
loop_
_entity.id
_entity.type
_entity.pdbx_description
1 polymer ?
#
loop_
_entity_poly.entity_id
_entity_poly.type
_entity_poly.pdbx_seq_one_letter_code
_entity_poly.pdbx_strand_id
1 'polypeptide(L)'
;MKLLKQLFTQNRLWAEQIKAEDPKFFEKLASQQAPEYLWIGCSDSRVPANELLGLLPGDVFVHRNVANLVVHTDFNCLSVIQYAVEVLKVKHIIVCGHYHCGGVIAAMGHKE
;
A
#
# COMPACT_ATOMS: atom_id res chain seq x y z
N MET A 1 -10.36 21.35 14.31
CA MET A 1 -9.75 21.82 13.05
C MET A 1 -10.65 21.51 11.88
N LYS A 2 -10.93 22.53 11.09
CA LYS A 2 -11.84 22.40 9.94
C LYS A 2 -11.40 21.35 8.94
N LEU A 3 -10.09 21.28 8.66
CA LEU A 3 -9.53 20.34 7.68
C LEU A 3 -9.75 18.88 8.06
N LEU A 4 -9.53 18.55 9.35
CA LEU A 4 -9.79 17.19 9.84
C LEU A 4 -11.26 16.83 9.78
N LYS A 5 -12.16 17.79 10.10
CA LYS A 5 -13.60 17.56 9.99
C LYS A 5 -14.00 17.27 8.55
N GLN A 6 -13.40 17.97 7.59
CA GLN A 6 -13.65 17.71 6.17
C GLN A 6 -13.22 16.30 5.76
N LEU A 7 -12.09 15.83 6.26
CA LEU A 7 -11.61 14.48 5.97
C LEU A 7 -12.54 13.40 6.52
N PHE A 8 -13.06 13.59 7.74
CA PHE A 8 -14.03 12.66 8.31
C PHE A 8 -15.33 12.66 7.52
N THR A 9 -15.79 13.83 7.10
CA THR A 9 -16.99 13.95 6.28
C THR A 9 -16.80 13.27 4.93
N GLN A 10 -15.68 13.53 4.26
CA GLN A 10 -15.35 12.90 2.98
C GLN A 10 -15.26 11.39 3.09
N ASN A 11 -14.66 10.88 4.17
CA ASN A 11 -14.56 9.45 4.41
C ASN A 11 -15.95 8.82 4.56
N ARG A 12 -16.83 9.45 5.33
CA ARG A 12 -18.19 8.94 5.50
C ARG A 12 -18.96 8.94 4.18
N LEU A 13 -18.86 10.00 3.39
CA LEU A 13 -19.53 10.09 2.10
C LEU A 13 -18.98 9.04 1.13
N TRP A 14 -17.68 8.83 1.12
CA TRP A 14 -17.05 7.78 0.31
C TRP A 14 -17.60 6.40 0.67
N ALA A 15 -17.64 6.09 1.98
CA ALA A 15 -18.14 4.79 2.44
C ALA A 15 -19.64 4.61 2.09
N GLU A 16 -20.46 5.65 2.25
CA GLU A 16 -21.87 5.59 1.89
C GLU A 16 -22.07 5.37 0.39
N GLN A 17 -21.29 6.05 -0.44
CA GLN A 17 -21.35 5.89 -1.88
C GLN A 17 -20.94 4.47 -2.31
N ILE A 18 -19.89 3.93 -1.74
CA ILE A 18 -19.45 2.56 -2.02
C ILE A 18 -20.55 1.56 -1.63
N LYS A 19 -21.18 1.72 -0.46
CA LYS A 19 -22.26 0.85 -0.01
C LYS A 19 -23.50 0.96 -0.90
N ALA A 20 -23.78 2.15 -1.44
CA ALA A 20 -24.88 2.33 -2.36
C ALA A 20 -24.67 1.59 -3.68
N GLU A 21 -23.43 1.56 -4.17
CA GLU A 21 -23.07 0.87 -5.41
C GLU A 21 -22.92 -0.64 -5.21
N ASP A 22 -22.34 -1.06 -4.10
CA ASP A 22 -22.14 -2.47 -3.74
C ASP A 22 -22.37 -2.64 -2.24
N PRO A 23 -23.58 -3.01 -1.81
CA PRO A 23 -23.92 -3.13 -0.38
C PRO A 23 -23.05 -4.10 0.40
N LYS A 24 -22.40 -5.07 -0.26
CA LYS A 24 -21.56 -6.08 0.38
C LYS A 24 -20.08 -5.81 0.23
N PHE A 25 -19.70 -4.66 -0.29
CA PHE A 25 -18.29 -4.35 -0.57
C PHE A 25 -17.38 -4.59 0.64
N PHE A 26 -17.70 -3.98 1.78
CA PHE A 26 -16.87 -4.09 2.98
C PHE A 26 -16.94 -5.47 3.61
N GLU A 27 -18.08 -6.14 3.55
CA GLU A 27 -18.21 -7.52 4.04
C GLU A 27 -17.31 -8.47 3.22
N LYS A 28 -17.29 -8.32 1.91
CA LYS A 28 -16.44 -9.12 1.05
C LYS A 28 -14.96 -8.89 1.36
N LEU A 29 -14.55 -7.65 1.53
CA LEU A 29 -13.16 -7.34 1.88
C LEU A 29 -12.78 -7.90 3.26
N ALA A 30 -13.69 -7.81 4.23
CA ALA A 30 -13.44 -8.30 5.59
C ALA A 30 -13.32 -9.82 5.63
N SER A 31 -14.04 -10.54 4.78
CA SER A 31 -14.08 -12.00 4.77
C SER A 31 -13.03 -12.65 3.85
N GLN A 32 -12.45 -11.90 2.95
CA GLN A 32 -11.50 -12.42 1.97
C GLN A 32 -10.17 -11.69 2.06
N GLN A 33 -9.11 -12.44 2.31
CA GLN A 33 -7.76 -11.95 2.20
C GLN A 33 -6.95 -12.95 1.39
N ALA A 34 -6.98 -12.79 0.08
CA ALA A 34 -6.28 -13.66 -0.85
C ALA A 34 -5.60 -12.86 -1.95
N PRO A 35 -4.72 -11.89 -1.61
CA PRO A 35 -4.00 -11.12 -2.61
C PRO A 35 -3.03 -12.04 -3.37
N GLU A 36 -2.88 -11.81 -4.64
CA GLU A 36 -1.91 -12.54 -5.46
C GLU A 36 -0.53 -11.89 -5.48
N TYR A 37 -0.45 -10.64 -5.04
CA TYR A 37 0.75 -9.82 -5.15
C TYR A 37 1.13 -9.22 -3.81
N LEU A 38 2.44 -9.23 -3.52
CA LEU A 38 3.03 -8.31 -2.55
C LEU A 38 3.69 -7.18 -3.34
N TRP A 39 3.32 -5.96 -3.01
CA TRP A 39 3.91 -4.75 -3.57
C TRP A 39 4.76 -4.07 -2.51
N ILE A 40 6.03 -3.84 -2.82
CA ILE A 40 6.93 -3.06 -1.98
C ILE A 40 7.25 -1.77 -2.72
N GLY A 41 6.72 -0.67 -2.24
CA GLY A 41 6.86 0.63 -2.87
C GLY A 41 7.45 1.68 -1.95
N CYS A 42 7.63 2.87 -2.50
CA CYS A 42 8.20 4.00 -1.78
C CYS A 42 7.11 4.82 -1.10
N SER A 43 7.39 5.25 0.13
CA SER A 43 6.51 6.16 0.86
C SER A 43 6.36 7.53 0.18
N ASP A 44 7.35 7.92 -0.62
CA ASP A 44 7.33 9.18 -1.38
C ASP A 44 6.54 9.09 -2.69
N SER A 45 6.09 7.91 -3.08
CA SER A 45 5.23 7.74 -4.25
C SER A 45 3.86 8.36 -4.00
N ARG A 46 3.34 9.10 -4.99
CA ARG A 46 2.07 9.83 -4.87
C ARG A 46 0.88 9.03 -5.36
N VAL A 47 1.09 7.85 -5.89
CA VAL A 47 0.02 7.03 -6.45
C VAL A 47 -0.07 5.71 -5.69
N PRO A 48 -1.28 5.34 -5.21
CA PRO A 48 -1.48 4.05 -4.56
C PRO A 48 -1.21 2.87 -5.48
N ALA A 49 -0.70 1.77 -4.90
CA ALA A 49 -0.31 0.59 -5.66
C ALA A 49 -1.47 -0.01 -6.47
N ASN A 50 -2.65 -0.10 -5.88
CA ASN A 50 -3.81 -0.66 -6.57
C ASN A 50 -4.16 0.12 -7.83
N GLU A 51 -4.11 1.45 -7.76
CA GLU A 51 -4.39 2.30 -8.91
C GLU A 51 -3.35 2.13 -10.01
N LEU A 52 -2.06 2.08 -9.64
CA LEU A 52 -0.99 1.85 -10.60
C LEU A 52 -1.15 0.56 -11.37
N LEU A 53 -1.60 -0.49 -10.70
CA LEU A 53 -1.75 -1.81 -11.29
C LEU A 53 -3.11 -2.04 -11.92
N GLY A 54 -4.05 -1.12 -11.72
CA GLY A 54 -5.42 -1.31 -12.19
C GLY A 54 -6.15 -2.42 -11.46
N LEU A 55 -5.81 -2.65 -10.20
CA LEU A 55 -6.40 -3.70 -9.39
C LEU A 55 -7.36 -3.14 -8.35
N LEU A 56 -8.23 -4.00 -7.86
CA LEU A 56 -9.23 -3.63 -6.86
C LEU A 56 -8.64 -3.70 -5.45
N PRO A 57 -9.27 -3.00 -4.48
CA PRO A 57 -8.89 -3.16 -3.07
C PRO A 57 -8.90 -4.63 -2.66
N GLY A 58 -7.89 -5.04 -1.90
CA GLY A 58 -7.74 -6.43 -1.44
C GLY A 58 -6.93 -7.34 -2.37
N ASP A 59 -6.68 -6.92 -3.60
CA ASP A 59 -5.92 -7.72 -4.57
C ASP A 59 -4.41 -7.66 -4.36
N VAL A 60 -3.94 -6.66 -3.64
CA VAL A 60 -2.52 -6.41 -3.41
C VAL A 60 -2.24 -6.25 -1.92
N PHE A 61 -1.25 -6.98 -1.43
CA PHE A 61 -0.71 -6.77 -0.09
C PHE A 61 0.42 -5.75 -0.20
N VAL A 62 0.31 -4.63 0.51
CA VAL A 62 1.14 -3.44 0.26
C VAL A 62 2.06 -3.17 1.45
N HIS A 63 3.36 -3.02 1.17
CA HIS A 63 4.34 -2.47 2.09
C HIS A 63 5.00 -1.26 1.46
N ARG A 64 5.18 -0.20 2.23
CA ARG A 64 5.87 1.01 1.77
C ARG A 64 6.89 1.44 2.80
N ASN A 65 8.07 1.82 2.30
CA ASN A 65 9.11 2.45 3.09
C ASN A 65 9.77 3.54 2.25
N VAL A 66 10.68 4.29 2.83
CA VAL A 66 11.40 5.31 2.06
C VAL A 66 12.36 4.63 1.10
N ALA A 67 12.23 4.94 -0.18
CA ALA A 67 13.04 4.40 -1.28
C ALA A 67 12.81 2.91 -1.58
N ASN A 68 11.63 2.37 -1.22
CA ASN A 68 11.23 0.97 -1.55
C ASN A 68 12.34 -0.07 -1.29
N LEU A 69 12.94 0.01 -0.12
CA LEU A 69 14.09 -0.83 0.24
C LEU A 69 13.65 -2.17 0.80
N VAL A 70 14.45 -3.21 0.48
CA VAL A 70 14.37 -4.51 1.14
C VAL A 70 15.72 -4.76 1.80
N VAL A 71 15.81 -4.45 3.09
CA VAL A 71 17.05 -4.56 3.85
C VAL A 71 16.95 -5.76 4.78
N HIS A 72 17.98 -6.59 4.80
CA HIS A 72 17.98 -7.84 5.56
C HIS A 72 17.92 -7.66 7.08
N THR A 73 18.14 -6.46 7.58
CA THR A 73 18.03 -6.12 9.00
C THR A 73 16.74 -5.36 9.34
N ASP A 74 15.90 -5.07 8.36
CA ASP A 74 14.61 -4.42 8.57
C ASP A 74 13.55 -5.46 8.89
N PHE A 75 13.35 -5.73 10.18
CA PHE A 75 12.39 -6.74 10.62
C PHE A 75 10.96 -6.43 10.21
N ASN A 76 10.59 -5.17 10.08
CA ASN A 76 9.26 -4.82 9.61
C ASN A 76 9.04 -5.26 8.16
N CYS A 77 9.96 -4.94 7.28
CA CYS A 77 9.89 -5.39 5.89
C CYS A 77 9.92 -6.92 5.79
N LEU A 78 10.80 -7.56 6.56
CA LEU A 78 10.91 -9.02 6.57
C LEU A 78 9.63 -9.68 7.10
N SER A 79 8.98 -9.11 8.11
CA SER A 79 7.71 -9.66 8.61
C SER A 79 6.60 -9.56 7.57
N VAL A 80 6.56 -8.50 6.79
CA VAL A 80 5.60 -8.36 5.69
C VAL A 80 5.84 -9.42 4.63
N ILE A 81 7.10 -9.62 4.24
CA ILE A 81 7.47 -10.65 3.25
C ILE A 81 7.11 -12.04 3.78
N GLN A 82 7.44 -12.34 5.01
CA GLN A 82 7.14 -13.64 5.61
C GLN A 82 5.64 -13.90 5.63
N TYR A 83 4.86 -12.94 6.06
CA TYR A 83 3.40 -13.08 6.10
C TYR A 83 2.83 -13.28 4.69
N ALA A 84 3.30 -12.49 3.72
CA ALA A 84 2.86 -12.60 2.34
C ALA A 84 3.16 -13.99 1.74
N VAL A 85 4.37 -14.48 1.96
CA VAL A 85 4.83 -15.76 1.38
C VAL A 85 4.24 -16.96 2.10
N GLU A 86 4.31 -16.99 3.42
CA GLU A 86 3.95 -18.17 4.21
C GLU A 86 2.46 -18.25 4.52
N VAL A 87 1.81 -17.13 4.81
CA VAL A 87 0.40 -17.10 5.21
C VAL A 87 -0.51 -16.81 4.02
N LEU A 88 -0.28 -15.71 3.32
CA LEU A 88 -1.11 -15.31 2.19
C LEU A 88 -0.80 -16.06 0.91
N LYS A 89 0.41 -16.59 0.80
CA LYS A 89 0.87 -17.37 -0.35
C LYS A 89 0.72 -16.60 -1.67
N VAL A 90 1.18 -15.36 -1.66
CA VAL A 90 1.18 -14.52 -2.86
C VAL A 90 1.99 -15.20 -3.97
N LYS A 91 1.60 -14.95 -5.21
CA LYS A 91 2.26 -15.54 -6.37
C LYS A 91 3.43 -14.72 -6.87
N HIS A 92 3.41 -13.42 -6.60
CA HIS A 92 4.42 -12.49 -7.09
C HIS A 92 4.78 -11.47 -6.03
N ILE A 93 6.06 -11.10 -6.01
CA ILE A 93 6.57 -9.98 -5.21
C ILE A 93 7.08 -8.92 -6.18
N ILE A 94 6.55 -7.71 -6.06
CA ILE A 94 6.91 -6.59 -6.93
C ILE A 94 7.58 -5.53 -6.07
N VAL A 95 8.80 -5.15 -6.43
CA VAL A 95 9.49 -4.02 -5.82
C VAL A 95 9.51 -2.89 -6.84
N CYS A 96 8.85 -1.79 -6.52
CA CYS A 96 8.64 -0.71 -7.47
C CYS A 96 9.20 0.61 -6.97
N GLY A 97 10.12 1.18 -7.75
CA GLY A 97 10.61 2.53 -7.54
C GLY A 97 9.80 3.56 -8.31
N HIS A 98 10.13 4.82 -8.14
CA HIS A 98 9.52 5.90 -8.90
C HIS A 98 10.53 7.01 -9.16
N TYR A 99 10.26 7.81 -10.16
CA TYR A 99 11.10 8.98 -10.48
C TYR A 99 11.01 10.03 -9.36
N HIS A 100 12.05 10.81 -9.20
CA HIS A 100 12.14 11.91 -8.23
C HIS A 100 11.90 11.44 -6.78
N CYS A 101 12.44 10.26 -6.45
CA CYS A 101 12.33 9.73 -5.09
C CYS A 101 13.18 10.54 -4.11
N GLY A 102 12.53 11.18 -3.15
CA GLY A 102 13.21 11.98 -2.14
C GLY A 102 14.18 11.18 -1.29
N GLY A 103 13.87 9.91 -1.01
CA GLY A 103 14.76 9.03 -0.25
C GLY A 103 16.04 8.71 -0.99
N VAL A 104 15.95 8.40 -2.28
CA VAL A 104 17.12 8.14 -3.13
C VAL A 104 17.95 9.40 -3.29
N ILE A 105 17.30 10.54 -3.54
CA ILE A 105 17.98 11.82 -3.67
C ILE A 105 18.76 12.14 -2.38
N ALA A 106 18.14 11.96 -1.24
CA ALA A 106 18.78 12.21 0.05
C ALA A 106 19.98 11.28 0.27
N ALA A 107 19.87 10.01 -0.09
CA ALA A 107 20.95 9.04 0.02
C ALA A 107 22.15 9.36 -0.89
N MET A 108 21.88 9.98 -2.03
CA MET A 108 22.91 10.37 -3.01
C MET A 108 23.51 11.74 -2.71
N GLY A 109 22.92 12.50 -1.80
CA GLY A 109 23.41 13.83 -1.45
C GLY A 109 24.71 13.79 -0.64
N HIS A 110 25.42 14.93 -0.60
CA HIS A 110 26.60 15.08 0.22
C HIS A 110 26.23 15.15 1.69
N LYS A 111 26.93 14.35 2.48
CA LYS A 111 26.85 14.43 3.92
C LYS A 111 28.15 15.02 4.43
N GLU A 112 28.04 16.08 5.16
CA GLU A 112 29.18 16.68 5.84
C GLU A 112 29.26 16.22 7.28
#